data_4e78200c166d7170bbb6efe9d61389b3
#
_entry.id   4e78200c166d7170bbb6efe9d61389b3
#
_cell.length_a   1.000
_cell.length_b   1.000
_cell.length_c   1.000
_cell.angle_alpha   90.00
_cell.angle_beta   90.00
_cell.angle_gamma   90.00
#
_symmetry.space_group_name_H-M   'P 1'
#
loop_
_entity.id
_entity.type
_entity.pdbx_description
1 polymer ?
#
loop_
_entity_poly.entity_id
_entity_poly.type
_entity_poly.pdbx_seq_one_letter_code
_entity_poly.pdbx_strand_id
1 'polypeptide(L)' 'MALVEVNVPDIGDFKEVAVIEVMVKPGDTINVEDSIITLESDKATMDVPSPAAGTVKDVKVKTGDNVAEGTVVLLLEV' A
#
# COMPACT_ATOMS: atom_id res chain seq x y z
N MET A 1 21.38 2.78 -3.78
CA MET A 1 20.08 2.22 -3.45
C MET A 1 19.26 3.28 -2.75
N ALA A 2 18.01 3.38 -3.09
CA ALA A 2 17.13 4.39 -2.53
C ALA A 2 15.89 3.73 -1.92
N LEU A 3 15.35 4.36 -0.89
CA LEU A 3 14.09 3.93 -0.32
C LEU A 3 12.99 4.82 -0.85
N VAL A 4 11.92 4.18 -1.31
CA VAL A 4 10.75 4.87 -1.82
C VAL A 4 9.59 4.57 -0.87
N GLU A 5 8.94 5.62 -0.40
CA GLU A 5 7.76 5.46 0.44
C GLU A 5 6.54 5.27 -0.45
N VAL A 6 5.78 4.24 -0.16
CA VAL A 6 4.53 4.00 -0.87
C VAL A 6 3.39 4.48 0.03
N ASN A 7 2.65 5.44 -0.47
CA ASN A 7 1.58 6.10 0.28
C ASN A 7 0.23 5.71 -0.29
N VAL A 8 -0.78 5.83 0.55
CA VAL A 8 -2.16 5.67 0.08
C VAL A 8 -2.45 6.77 -0.92
N PRO A 9 -2.93 6.41 -2.14
CA PRO A 9 -3.25 7.42 -3.16
C PRO A 9 -4.51 8.18 -2.80
N ASP A 10 -4.87 9.12 -3.65
CA ASP A 10 -6.11 9.86 -3.48
C ASP A 10 -7.28 8.87 -3.53
N ILE A 11 -8.02 8.79 -2.44
CA ILE A 11 -9.16 7.90 -2.31
C ILE A 11 -10.48 8.63 -2.40
N GLY A 12 -10.44 9.87 -2.89
CA GLY A 12 -11.65 10.65 -3.11
C GLY A 12 -12.22 11.22 -1.83
N ASP A 13 -13.50 11.01 -1.63
CA ASP A 13 -14.22 11.59 -0.50
C ASP A 13 -14.03 10.81 0.81
N PHE A 14 -13.29 9.73 0.79
CA PHE A 14 -13.12 8.91 1.97
C PHE A 14 -12.01 9.46 2.85
N LYS A 15 -12.27 9.56 4.14
CA LYS A 15 -11.27 10.02 5.09
C LYS A 15 -10.35 8.88 5.52
N GLU A 16 -10.92 7.72 5.70
CA GLU A 16 -10.19 6.55 6.12
C GLU A 16 -10.75 5.33 5.44
N VAL A 17 -9.90 4.37 5.17
CA VAL A 17 -10.29 3.08 4.61
C VAL A 17 -9.58 1.99 5.39
N ALA A 18 -10.19 0.82 5.41
CA ALA A 18 -9.62 -0.30 6.12
C ALA A 18 -8.71 -1.12 5.19
N VAL A 19 -7.58 -1.57 5.73
CA VAL A 19 -6.72 -2.50 5.03
C VAL A 19 -7.31 -3.88 5.25
N ILE A 20 -7.81 -4.51 4.20
CA ILE A 20 -8.42 -5.83 4.31
C ILE A 20 -7.46 -6.94 3.92
N GLU A 21 -6.43 -6.61 3.15
CA GLU A 21 -5.45 -7.60 2.74
C GLU A 21 -4.13 -6.91 2.43
N VAL A 22 -3.05 -7.51 2.90
CA VAL A 22 -1.70 -7.09 2.55
C VAL A 22 -1.09 -8.21 1.74
N MET A 23 -0.77 -7.93 0.48
CA MET A 23 -0.34 -8.96 -0.48
C MET A 23 1.16 -9.08 -0.58
N VAL A 24 1.91 -8.30 0.17
CA VAL A 24 3.36 -8.31 0.15
C VAL A 24 3.90 -8.37 1.57
N LYS A 25 5.16 -8.75 1.69
CA LYS A 25 5.85 -8.81 2.97
C LYS A 25 7.29 -8.37 2.77
N PRO A 26 8.01 -8.01 3.83
CA PRO A 26 9.42 -7.64 3.71
C PRO A 26 10.20 -8.73 3.00
N GLY A 27 10.98 -8.33 2.02
CA GLY A 27 11.77 -9.25 1.21
C GLY A 27 11.16 -9.61 -0.14
N ASP A 28 9.87 -9.32 -0.33
CA ASP A 28 9.23 -9.59 -1.61
C ASP A 28 9.74 -8.63 -2.68
N THR A 29 9.84 -9.14 -3.91
CA THR A 29 10.17 -8.31 -5.07
C THR A 29 8.87 -8.03 -5.81
N ILE A 30 8.62 -6.78 -6.12
CA ILE A 30 7.41 -6.36 -6.81
C ILE A 30 7.76 -5.51 -8.03
N ASN A 31 6.81 -5.46 -8.96
CA ASN A 31 6.94 -4.68 -10.18
C ASN A 31 6.02 -3.48 -10.13
N VAL A 32 6.25 -2.53 -11.04
CA VAL A 32 5.36 -1.38 -11.18
C VAL A 32 3.94 -1.87 -11.40
N GLU A 33 3.00 -1.25 -10.69
CA GLU A 33 1.58 -1.53 -10.77
C GLU A 33 1.13 -2.86 -10.16
N ASP A 34 2.04 -3.63 -9.56
CA ASP A 34 1.61 -4.79 -8.78
C ASP A 34 0.74 -4.32 -7.62
N SER A 35 -0.35 -5.04 -7.38
CA SER A 35 -1.21 -4.74 -6.24
C SER A 35 -0.48 -5.12 -4.95
N ILE A 36 -0.33 -4.18 -4.05
CA ILE A 36 0.42 -4.40 -2.82
C ILE A 36 -0.47 -4.53 -1.59
N ILE A 37 -1.54 -3.78 -1.54
CA ILE A 37 -2.54 -3.91 -0.49
C ILE A 37 -3.93 -3.70 -1.08
N THR A 38 -4.93 -4.23 -0.39
CA THR A 38 -6.33 -4.02 -0.75
C THR A 38 -6.98 -3.23 0.35
N LEU A 39 -7.67 -2.18 -0.03
CA LEU A 39 -8.39 -1.29 0.88
C LEU A 39 -9.88 -1.44 0.67
N GLU A 40 -10.65 -1.28 1.74
CA GLU A 40 -12.09 -1.33 1.66
C GLU A 40 -12.69 -0.05 2.22
N SER A 41 -13.59 0.53 1.44
CA SER A 41 -14.40 1.65 1.89
C SER A 41 -15.85 1.17 2.02
N ASP A 42 -16.73 2.04 2.48
CA ASP A 42 -18.14 1.70 2.64
C ASP A 42 -18.81 1.27 1.33
N LYS A 43 -18.28 1.69 0.21
CA LYS A 43 -18.91 1.48 -1.08
C LYS A 43 -18.17 0.52 -2.00
N ALA A 44 -16.89 0.30 -1.78
CA ALA A 44 -16.09 -0.47 -2.72
C ALA A 44 -14.77 -0.90 -2.11
N THR A 45 -14.18 -1.90 -2.75
CA THR A 45 -12.81 -2.28 -2.47
C THR A 45 -11.92 -1.69 -3.55
N MET A 46 -10.67 -1.43 -3.21
CA MET A 46 -9.70 -0.91 -4.17
C MET A 46 -8.33 -1.44 -3.85
N ASP A 47 -7.54 -1.65 -4.89
CA ASP A 47 -6.18 -2.11 -4.74
C ASP A 47 -5.24 -0.92 -4.87
N VAL A 48 -4.18 -0.93 -4.08
CA VAL A 48 -3.14 0.08 -4.18
C VAL A 48 -2.02 -0.51 -5.04
N PRO A 49 -1.74 0.08 -6.19
CA PRO A 49 -0.65 -0.41 -7.04
C PRO A 49 0.69 0.14 -6.56
N SER A 50 1.75 -0.60 -6.86
CA SER A 50 3.09 -0.13 -6.55
C SER A 50 3.50 0.94 -7.56
N PRO A 51 4.05 2.06 -7.08
CA PRO A 51 4.52 3.12 -8.00
C PRO A 51 5.87 2.80 -8.65
N ALA A 52 6.56 1.77 -8.17
CA ALA A 52 7.88 1.45 -8.67
C ALA A 52 8.17 -0.03 -8.48
N ALA A 53 9.11 -0.54 -9.27
CA ALA A 53 9.61 -1.89 -9.08
C ALA A 53 10.72 -1.85 -8.03
N GLY A 54 10.77 -2.86 -7.19
CA GLY A 54 11.79 -2.93 -6.16
C GLY A 54 11.52 -4.04 -5.19
N THR A 55 12.29 -4.05 -4.11
CA THR A 55 12.13 -5.02 -3.03
C THR A 55 11.45 -4.36 -1.86
N VAL A 56 10.45 -5.02 -1.30
CA VAL A 56 9.76 -4.51 -0.12
C VAL A 56 10.72 -4.54 1.06
N LYS A 57 11.02 -3.37 1.60
CA LYS A 57 11.94 -3.26 2.73
C LYS A 57 11.22 -3.39 4.06
N ASP A 58 10.05 -2.75 4.15
CA ASP A 58 9.28 -2.76 5.38
C ASP A 58 7.80 -2.53 5.04
N VAL A 59 6.93 -3.16 5.79
CA VAL A 59 5.48 -2.97 5.64
C VAL A 59 4.99 -2.29 6.90
N LYS A 60 4.38 -1.13 6.73
CA LYS A 60 3.97 -0.27 7.86
C LYS A 60 2.55 -0.53 8.33
N VAL A 61 1.77 -1.29 7.56
CA VAL A 61 0.38 -1.58 7.89
C VAL A 61 0.13 -3.07 7.86
N LYS A 62 -0.99 -3.48 8.40
CA LYS A 62 -1.38 -4.88 8.41
C LYS A 62 -2.90 -4.95 8.23
N THR A 63 -3.39 -6.15 7.97
CA THR A 63 -4.82 -6.40 7.83
C THR A 63 -5.54 -5.93 9.10
N GLY A 64 -6.57 -5.14 8.89
CA GLY A 64 -7.35 -4.57 9.99
C GLY A 64 -6.99 -3.14 10.35
N ASP A 65 -5.86 -2.62 9.85
CA ASP A 65 -5.49 -1.25 10.11
C ASP A 65 -6.35 -0.29 9.28
N ASN A 66 -6.57 0.90 9.81
CA ASN A 66 -7.22 1.96 9.07
C ASN A 66 -6.15 2.91 8.56
N VAL A 67 -6.29 3.34 7.33
CA VAL A 67 -5.33 4.26 6.71
C VAL A 67 -6.08 5.37 6.01
N ALA A 68 -5.39 6.46 5.76
CA ALA A 68 -5.94 7.63 5.06
C ALA A 68 -5.02 8.00 3.92
N GLU A 69 -5.51 8.86 3.03
CA GLU A 69 -4.69 9.37 1.94
C GLU A 69 -3.38 9.94 2.50
N GLY A 70 -2.28 9.57 1.86
CA GLY A 70 -0.95 10.01 2.26
C GLY A 70 -0.29 9.16 3.35
N THR A 71 -1.01 8.22 3.95
CA THR A 71 -0.40 7.31 4.93
C THR A 71 0.64 6.44 4.26
N VAL A 72 1.84 6.38 4.84
CA VAL A 72 2.89 5.49 4.31
C VAL A 72 2.51 4.06 4.67
N VAL A 73 2.39 3.21 3.67
CA VAL A 73 1.97 1.83 3.88
C VAL A 73 3.13 0.85 3.80
N LEU A 74 4.14 1.17 2.99
CA LEU A 74 5.33 0.33 2.96
C LEU A 74 6.52 1.12 2.39
N LEU A 75 7.70 0.54 2.55
CA LEU A 75 8.93 1.09 1.99
C LEU A 75 9.48 0.11 0.96
N LEU A 76 9.89 0.66 -0.17
CA LEU A 76 10.54 -0.12 -1.23
C LEU A 76 11.99 0.28 -1.33
N GLU A 77 12.85 -0.70 -1.58
CA GLU A 77 14.24 -0.47 -1.91
C GLU A 77 14.41 -0.63 -3.41
N VAL A 78 14.83 0.42 -4.06
CA VAL A 78 15.02 0.42 -5.51
C VAL A 78 16.48 0.64 -5.89
#